data_fe2d232b630cb6d0716e55ef5337b06d
#
_entry.id   fe2d232b630cb6d0716e55ef5337b06d
#
_cell.length_a   1.000
_cell.length_b   1.000
_cell.length_c   1.000
_cell.angle_alpha   90.00
_cell.angle_beta   90.00
_cell.angle_gamma   90.00
#
_symmetry.space_group_name_H-M   'P 1'
#
loop_
_entity.id
_entity.type
_entity.pdbx_description
1 polymer ?
#
loop_
_entity_poly.entity_id
_entity_poly.type
_entity_poly.pdbx_seq_one_letter_code
_entity_poly.pdbx_strand_id
1 'polypeptide(L)'
;STRRSFIKTAALGSVAVALPAFSGFDQLEAAAFNKAIDENNMTDVEKLHIPKVTLPPVVEDGNQAPIIVESDHPMEEDHYIKSIQIMNFNDPVVIKGQCFFTPKSGQAYVSTQIRLAGGESRVWVVCDCNVHGKWAISKDVKVAAGGC
;
A
#
# COMPACT_ATOMS: atom_id res chain seq x y z
N SER A 1 49.37 -30.29 12.82
CA SER A 1 49.06 -29.48 14.02
C SER A 1 48.31 -28.19 13.70
N THR A 2 48.29 -27.73 12.46
CA THR A 2 47.68 -26.44 12.03
C THR A 2 46.13 -26.48 11.88
N ARG A 3 45.58 -27.64 11.68
CA ARG A 3 44.11 -27.80 11.56
C ARG A 3 43.34 -27.71 12.91
N ARG A 4 43.98 -28.04 14.02
CA ARG A 4 43.38 -27.96 15.37
C ARG A 4 43.38 -26.53 15.92
N SER A 5 44.29 -25.66 15.47
CA SER A 5 44.32 -24.26 15.89
C SER A 5 43.23 -23.44 15.23
N PHE A 6 42.85 -23.78 14.00
CA PHE A 6 41.84 -23.04 13.22
C PHE A 6 40.44 -23.19 13.85
N ILE A 7 40.13 -24.39 14.40
CA ILE A 7 38.82 -24.65 15.00
C ILE A 7 38.66 -23.92 16.35
N LYS A 8 39.75 -23.67 17.08
CA LYS A 8 39.70 -22.95 18.37
C LYS A 8 39.52 -21.43 18.22
N THR A 9 39.87 -20.86 17.08
CA THR A 9 39.75 -19.42 16.87
C THR A 9 38.39 -19.05 16.24
N ALA A 10 37.65 -20.02 15.69
CA ALA A 10 36.31 -19.80 15.14
C ALA A 10 35.18 -19.76 16.17
N ALA A 11 35.47 -20.05 17.46
CA ALA A 11 34.45 -20.17 18.49
C ALA A 11 34.16 -18.88 19.29
N LEU A 12 34.79 -17.76 18.94
CA LEU A 12 34.66 -16.49 19.68
C LEU A 12 34.18 -15.32 18.82
N GLY A 13 33.33 -15.58 17.83
CA GLY A 13 32.82 -14.56 16.93
C GLY A 13 31.34 -14.70 16.58
N SER A 14 30.55 -15.38 17.42
CA SER A 14 29.10 -15.29 17.28
C SER A 14 28.61 -13.94 17.83
N VAL A 15 28.81 -12.90 17.05
CA VAL A 15 27.95 -11.72 17.17
C VAL A 15 26.59 -12.22 16.72
N ALA A 16 25.71 -12.53 17.67
CA ALA A 16 24.30 -12.64 17.41
C ALA A 16 23.85 -11.24 16.97
N VAL A 17 23.91 -11.00 15.68
CA VAL A 17 23.12 -9.94 15.08
C VAL A 17 21.68 -10.41 15.28
N ALA A 18 21.06 -9.92 16.35
CA ALA A 18 19.63 -9.99 16.50
C ALA A 18 19.09 -9.20 15.29
N LEU A 19 18.80 -9.92 14.22
CA LEU A 19 17.97 -9.39 13.17
C LEU A 19 16.66 -9.00 13.87
N PRO A 20 16.26 -7.72 13.84
CA PRO A 20 14.97 -7.36 14.35
C PRO A 20 13.97 -8.26 13.65
N ALA A 21 13.14 -8.95 14.46
CA ALA A 21 12.05 -9.75 13.92
C ALA A 21 11.31 -8.85 12.96
N PHE A 22 11.33 -9.18 11.70
CA PHE A 22 10.61 -8.47 10.65
C PHE A 22 9.11 -8.65 10.90
N SER A 23 8.57 -7.88 11.82
CA SER A 23 7.14 -7.52 11.84
C SER A 23 6.96 -6.39 10.80
N GLY A 24 7.33 -6.70 9.55
CA GLY A 24 8.01 -5.72 8.73
C GLY A 24 7.17 -5.08 7.65
N PHE A 25 5.93 -5.45 7.43
CA PHE A 25 5.16 -4.77 6.38
C PHE A 25 4.72 -3.36 6.80
N ASP A 26 4.35 -3.16 8.05
CA ASP A 26 3.95 -1.84 8.56
C ASP A 26 5.09 -0.81 8.54
N GLN A 27 6.33 -1.23 8.75
CA GLN A 27 7.48 -0.30 8.75
C GLN A 27 7.98 0.05 7.35
N LEU A 28 7.88 -0.86 6.40
CA LEU A 28 8.23 -0.58 5.00
C LEU A 28 7.24 0.41 4.37
N GLU A 29 5.98 0.32 4.76
CA GLU A 29 4.91 1.24 4.36
C GLU A 29 5.13 2.66 4.90
N ALA A 30 5.55 2.80 6.16
CA ALA A 30 5.75 4.11 6.78
C ALA A 30 6.87 4.93 6.13
N ALA A 31 7.86 4.27 5.51
CA ALA A 31 9.01 4.94 4.90
C ALA A 31 8.80 5.33 3.43
N ALA A 32 7.84 4.73 2.74
CA ALA A 32 7.67 4.88 1.29
C ALA A 32 6.54 5.81 0.86
N PHE A 33 5.58 6.11 1.76
CA PHE A 33 4.37 6.85 1.41
C PHE A 33 4.06 7.94 2.44
N ASN A 34 3.60 9.09 1.94
CA ASN A 34 2.98 10.10 2.79
C ASN A 34 1.58 9.60 3.17
N LYS A 35 1.19 9.82 4.42
CA LYS A 35 -0.13 9.46 4.96
C LYS A 35 -0.71 10.67 5.69
N ALA A 36 -2.02 10.72 5.84
CA ALA A 36 -2.64 11.68 6.75
C ALA A 36 -2.20 11.40 8.20
N ILE A 37 -1.91 12.45 8.94
CA ILE A 37 -1.64 12.35 10.38
C ILE A 37 -2.92 11.99 11.12
N ASP A 38 -4.04 12.60 10.71
CA ASP A 38 -5.39 12.31 11.21
C ASP A 38 -6.38 12.33 10.03
N GLU A 39 -6.95 11.16 9.71
CA GLU A 39 -7.91 11.04 8.61
C GLU A 39 -9.19 11.85 8.81
N ASN A 40 -9.54 12.17 10.07
CA ASN A 40 -10.71 12.99 10.39
C ASN A 40 -10.44 14.49 10.30
N ASN A 41 -9.16 14.89 10.35
CA ASN A 41 -8.74 16.29 10.34
C ASN A 41 -7.53 16.50 9.43
N MET A 42 -7.68 16.15 8.17
CA MET A 42 -6.63 16.32 7.15
C MET A 42 -6.38 17.79 6.83
N THR A 43 -5.11 18.12 6.62
CA THR A 43 -4.68 19.41 6.07
C THR A 43 -5.12 19.55 4.62
N ASP A 44 -5.09 20.78 4.07
CA ASP A 44 -5.47 21.02 2.68
C ASP A 44 -4.56 20.28 1.68
N VAL A 45 -3.27 20.13 2.02
CA VAL A 45 -2.31 19.35 1.22
C VAL A 45 -2.64 17.87 1.25
N GLU A 46 -2.99 17.32 2.40
CA GLU A 46 -3.40 15.93 2.55
C GLU A 46 -4.71 15.65 1.79
N LYS A 47 -5.71 16.52 1.93
CA LYS A 47 -6.98 16.41 1.19
C LYS A 47 -6.80 16.42 -0.32
N LEU A 48 -5.85 17.20 -0.82
CA LEU A 48 -5.56 17.29 -2.23
C LEU A 48 -4.95 16.00 -2.79
N HIS A 49 -4.07 15.35 -2.02
CA HIS A 49 -3.26 14.22 -2.50
C HIS A 49 -3.78 12.85 -2.09
N ILE A 50 -4.49 12.78 -0.96
CA ILE A 50 -5.06 11.52 -0.47
C ILE A 50 -6.38 11.26 -1.18
N PRO A 51 -6.51 10.13 -1.89
CA PRO A 51 -7.73 9.84 -2.63
C PRO A 51 -8.87 9.49 -1.69
N LYS A 52 -10.07 9.79 -2.11
CA LYS A 52 -11.28 9.28 -1.52
C LYS A 52 -11.53 7.85 -1.99
N VAL A 53 -11.61 6.93 -1.06
CA VAL A 53 -11.80 5.50 -1.35
C VAL A 53 -13.16 5.05 -0.83
N THR A 54 -13.97 4.51 -1.73
CA THR A 54 -15.23 3.85 -1.42
C THR A 54 -15.04 2.35 -1.58
N LEU A 55 -15.06 1.63 -0.45
CA LEU A 55 -14.97 0.19 -0.35
C LEU A 55 -15.98 -0.26 0.72
N PRO A 56 -16.87 -1.22 0.43
CA PRO A 56 -17.77 -1.76 1.44
C PRO A 56 -16.98 -2.35 2.62
N PRO A 57 -17.36 -2.08 3.88
CA PRO A 57 -16.67 -2.64 5.04
C PRO A 57 -16.82 -4.16 5.16
N VAL A 58 -17.86 -4.71 4.53
CA VAL A 58 -18.10 -6.15 4.41
C VAL A 58 -18.35 -6.49 2.94
N VAL A 59 -17.62 -7.47 2.44
CA VAL A 59 -17.75 -8.01 1.08
C VAL A 59 -18.15 -9.48 1.18
N GLU A 60 -19.28 -9.83 0.58
CA GLU A 60 -19.78 -11.21 0.61
C GLU A 60 -18.98 -12.12 -0.32
N ASP A 61 -18.63 -11.64 -1.51
CA ASP A 61 -17.85 -12.38 -2.50
C ASP A 61 -16.52 -11.66 -2.81
N GLY A 62 -15.43 -12.21 -2.30
CA GLY A 62 -14.09 -11.69 -2.53
C GLY A 62 -13.60 -11.78 -3.97
N ASN A 63 -14.29 -12.51 -4.87
CA ASN A 63 -13.96 -12.50 -6.30
C ASN A 63 -14.27 -11.15 -6.97
N GLN A 64 -15.23 -10.39 -6.41
CA GLN A 64 -15.77 -9.19 -7.03
C GLN A 64 -15.98 -8.07 -5.99
N ALA A 65 -14.98 -7.78 -5.20
CA ALA A 65 -15.04 -6.69 -4.24
C ALA A 65 -15.02 -5.33 -4.98
N PRO A 66 -16.11 -4.54 -4.94
CA PRO A 66 -16.17 -3.27 -5.65
C PRO A 66 -15.34 -2.22 -4.93
N ILE A 67 -14.57 -1.45 -5.69
CA ILE A 67 -13.80 -0.32 -5.17
C ILE A 67 -13.88 0.87 -6.11
N ILE A 68 -14.09 2.06 -5.53
CA ILE A 68 -14.02 3.33 -6.23
C ILE A 68 -12.95 4.19 -5.59
N VAL A 69 -12.08 4.73 -6.40
CA VAL A 69 -11.01 5.65 -5.99
C VAL A 69 -11.17 6.95 -6.76
N GLU A 70 -11.35 8.04 -6.04
CA GLU A 70 -11.50 9.37 -6.61
C GLU A 70 -10.42 10.29 -6.05
N SER A 71 -9.81 11.08 -6.90
CA SER A 71 -8.88 12.12 -6.49
C SER A 71 -9.38 13.48 -6.96
N ASP A 72 -9.45 14.43 -6.04
CA ASP A 72 -9.76 15.85 -6.33
C ASP A 72 -8.51 16.64 -6.74
N HIS A 73 -7.41 15.95 -6.98
CA HIS A 73 -6.15 16.52 -7.39
C HIS A 73 -6.26 17.15 -8.78
N PRO A 74 -5.65 18.33 -9.02
CA PRO A 74 -5.58 18.92 -10.35
C PRO A 74 -4.88 17.96 -11.32
N MET A 75 -5.27 18.05 -12.60
CA MET A 75 -4.70 17.27 -13.70
C MET A 75 -4.14 18.23 -14.75
N GLU A 76 -3.15 19.04 -14.32
CA GLU A 76 -2.45 20.02 -15.17
C GLU A 76 -1.13 19.45 -15.65
N GLU A 77 -0.54 20.00 -16.72
CA GLU A 77 0.68 19.44 -17.33
C GLU A 77 1.87 19.41 -16.37
N ASP A 78 1.96 20.36 -15.46
CA ASP A 78 3.01 20.49 -14.46
C ASP A 78 2.66 19.83 -13.10
N HIS A 79 1.37 19.61 -12.84
CA HIS A 79 0.90 19.06 -11.56
C HIS A 79 -0.30 18.12 -11.72
N TYR A 80 -0.05 16.80 -11.67
CA TYR A 80 -1.08 15.78 -11.88
C TYR A 80 -0.76 14.46 -11.16
N ILE A 81 -1.77 13.62 -11.00
CA ILE A 81 -1.61 12.23 -10.53
C ILE A 81 -1.15 11.35 -11.69
N LYS A 82 0.01 10.75 -11.56
CA LYS A 82 0.60 9.83 -12.56
C LYS A 82 -0.02 8.45 -12.50
N SER A 83 -0.32 7.96 -11.30
CA SER A 83 -0.88 6.63 -11.13
C SER A 83 -1.68 6.49 -9.84
N ILE A 84 -2.63 5.55 -9.86
CA ILE A 84 -3.31 5.00 -8.69
C ILE A 84 -2.99 3.51 -8.62
N GLN A 85 -2.52 3.04 -7.48
CA GLN A 85 -2.22 1.65 -7.21
C GLN A 85 -3.06 1.15 -6.05
N ILE A 86 -3.67 -0.02 -6.21
CA ILE A 86 -4.47 -0.70 -5.19
C ILE A 86 -3.74 -1.95 -4.75
N MET A 87 -3.54 -2.11 -3.44
CA MET A 87 -2.74 -3.19 -2.87
C MET A 87 -3.42 -3.83 -1.67
N ASN A 88 -3.15 -5.11 -1.45
CA ASN A 88 -3.49 -5.82 -0.23
C ASN A 88 -2.32 -6.73 0.16
N PHE A 89 -1.64 -6.40 1.24
CA PHE A 89 -0.47 -7.15 1.72
C PHE A 89 -0.82 -8.46 2.44
N ASN A 90 -2.08 -8.67 2.77
CA ASN A 90 -2.57 -9.91 3.37
C ASN A 90 -2.78 -11.03 2.35
N ASP A 91 -2.83 -10.69 1.06
CA ASP A 91 -3.07 -11.63 -0.02
C ASP A 91 -1.76 -12.08 -0.70
N PRO A 92 -1.73 -13.30 -1.27
CA PRO A 92 -0.57 -13.77 -2.04
C PRO A 92 -0.22 -12.88 -3.23
N VAL A 93 -1.23 -12.31 -3.88
CA VAL A 93 -1.07 -11.32 -4.95
C VAL A 93 -1.31 -9.94 -4.36
N VAL A 94 -0.23 -9.23 -4.06
CA VAL A 94 -0.28 -7.95 -3.36
C VAL A 94 -0.92 -6.86 -4.22
N ILE A 95 -0.49 -6.69 -5.46
CA ILE A 95 -1.00 -5.65 -6.36
C ILE A 95 -2.35 -6.12 -6.94
N LYS A 96 -3.42 -5.41 -6.61
CA LYS A 96 -4.78 -5.69 -7.07
C LYS A 96 -5.14 -4.94 -8.35
N GLY A 97 -4.53 -3.81 -8.57
CA GLY A 97 -4.69 -3.01 -9.78
C GLY A 97 -3.78 -1.80 -9.77
N GLN A 98 -3.44 -1.35 -10.96
CA GLN A 98 -2.68 -0.12 -11.17
C GLN A 98 -3.19 0.58 -12.43
N CYS A 99 -3.50 1.87 -12.30
CA CYS A 99 -3.93 2.71 -13.41
C CYS A 99 -2.97 3.88 -13.55
N PHE A 100 -2.64 4.21 -14.80
CA PHE A 100 -1.78 5.34 -15.14
C PHE A 100 -2.62 6.45 -15.78
N PHE A 101 -2.30 7.69 -15.43
CA PHE A 101 -3.00 8.86 -15.89
C PHE A 101 -2.05 9.88 -16.53
N THR A 102 -2.62 10.71 -17.36
CA THR A 102 -1.97 11.89 -17.92
C THR A 102 -2.85 13.10 -17.67
N PRO A 103 -2.35 14.35 -17.82
CA PRO A 103 -3.20 15.53 -17.71
C PRO A 103 -4.45 15.50 -18.58
N LYS A 104 -4.37 14.83 -19.74
CA LYS A 104 -5.50 14.65 -20.66
C LYS A 104 -6.61 13.73 -20.15
N SER A 105 -6.36 13.00 -19.06
CA SER A 105 -7.39 12.16 -18.42
C SER A 105 -8.48 12.99 -17.73
N GLY A 106 -8.20 14.24 -17.41
CA GLY A 106 -9.14 15.18 -16.79
C GLY A 106 -9.33 14.96 -15.29
N GLN A 107 -9.49 13.71 -14.85
CA GLN A 107 -9.58 13.33 -13.44
C GLN A 107 -8.88 11.98 -13.20
N ALA A 108 -8.24 11.83 -12.06
CA ALA A 108 -7.74 10.55 -11.60
C ALA A 108 -8.87 9.81 -10.86
N TYR A 109 -9.58 8.97 -11.61
CA TYR A 109 -10.75 8.22 -11.14
C TYR A 109 -10.65 6.76 -11.58
N VAL A 110 -10.89 5.83 -10.65
CA VAL A 110 -10.93 4.39 -10.92
C VAL A 110 -12.17 3.81 -10.26
N SER A 111 -12.98 3.10 -11.04
CA SER A 111 -14.07 2.27 -10.55
C SER A 111 -13.87 0.86 -11.10
N THR A 112 -13.66 -0.10 -10.22
CA THR A 112 -13.33 -1.47 -10.62
C THR A 112 -13.74 -2.48 -9.55
N GLN A 113 -13.48 -3.75 -9.84
CA GLN A 113 -13.59 -4.85 -8.89
C GLN A 113 -12.22 -5.46 -8.67
N ILE A 114 -11.92 -5.81 -7.43
CA ILE A 114 -10.67 -6.46 -7.05
C ILE A 114 -10.96 -7.81 -6.40
N ARG A 115 -9.98 -8.72 -6.46
CA ARG A 115 -10.04 -10.00 -5.75
C ARG A 115 -9.38 -9.89 -4.40
N LEU A 116 -10.07 -10.38 -3.38
CA LEU A 116 -9.60 -10.39 -1.99
C LEU A 116 -9.73 -11.80 -1.40
N ALA A 117 -8.74 -12.21 -0.61
CA ALA A 117 -8.83 -13.41 0.20
C ALA A 117 -9.91 -13.28 1.28
N GLY A 118 -10.48 -14.40 1.73
CA GLY A 118 -11.45 -14.44 2.82
C GLY A 118 -10.81 -14.00 4.15
N GLY A 119 -11.64 -13.39 5.00
CA GLY A 119 -11.23 -12.92 6.31
C GLY A 119 -11.10 -11.39 6.41
N GLU A 120 -10.50 -10.95 7.50
CA GLU A 120 -10.22 -9.53 7.71
C GLU A 120 -8.91 -9.13 7.02
N SER A 121 -8.94 -8.01 6.32
CA SER A 121 -7.79 -7.51 5.62
C SER A 121 -7.83 -5.99 5.45
N ARG A 122 -6.73 -5.42 4.98
CA ARG A 122 -6.59 -3.98 4.77
C ARG A 122 -6.18 -3.70 3.34
N VAL A 123 -7.01 -2.96 2.64
CA VAL A 123 -6.73 -2.49 1.28
C VAL A 123 -6.07 -1.13 1.34
N TRP A 124 -4.93 -1.03 0.66
CA TRP A 124 -4.16 0.20 0.50
C TRP A 124 -4.39 0.79 -0.88
N VAL A 125 -4.55 2.09 -0.93
CA VAL A 125 -4.61 2.86 -2.17
C VAL A 125 -3.54 3.92 -2.14
N VAL A 126 -2.71 3.96 -3.17
CA VAL A 126 -1.60 4.90 -3.32
C VAL A 126 -1.80 5.74 -4.55
N CYS A 127 -1.86 7.06 -4.38
CA CYS A 127 -1.80 8.04 -5.46
C CYS A 127 -0.37 8.58 -5.60
N ASP A 128 0.16 8.60 -6.81
CA ASP A 128 1.49 9.13 -7.13
C ASP A 128 1.37 10.47 -7.86
N CYS A 129 1.64 11.56 -7.16
CA CYS A 129 1.71 12.90 -7.72
C CYS A 129 3.10 13.14 -8.33
N ASN A 130 3.17 13.73 -9.51
CA ASN A 130 4.45 14.01 -10.20
C ASN A 130 5.36 14.98 -9.43
N VAL A 131 4.80 15.84 -8.58
CA VAL A 131 5.54 16.85 -7.80
C VAL A 131 5.74 16.45 -6.35
N HIS A 132 4.67 15.94 -5.69
CA HIS A 132 4.66 15.72 -4.24
C HIS A 132 4.82 14.24 -3.83
N GLY A 133 5.08 13.36 -4.80
CA GLY A 133 5.35 11.95 -4.54
C GLY A 133 4.09 11.15 -4.21
N LYS A 134 4.27 10.08 -3.44
CA LYS A 134 3.24 9.06 -3.20
C LYS A 134 2.49 9.32 -1.90
N TRP A 135 1.17 9.26 -1.97
CA TRP A 135 0.24 9.45 -0.86
C TRP A 135 -0.66 8.24 -0.71
N ALA A 136 -0.77 7.71 0.48
CA ALA A 136 -1.47 6.46 0.75
C ALA A 136 -2.61 6.63 1.76
N ILE A 137 -3.67 5.87 1.53
CA ILE A 137 -4.76 5.67 2.49
C ILE A 137 -5.10 4.18 2.54
N SER A 138 -5.59 3.71 3.68
CA SER A 138 -6.03 2.33 3.83
C SER A 138 -7.49 2.24 4.26
N LYS A 139 -8.14 1.14 3.90
CA LYS A 139 -9.50 0.80 4.34
C LYS A 139 -9.52 -0.64 4.81
N ASP A 140 -10.07 -0.86 6.01
CA ASP A 140 -10.31 -2.20 6.52
C ASP A 140 -11.55 -2.80 5.86
N VAL A 141 -11.47 -4.09 5.54
CA VAL A 141 -12.53 -4.85 4.89
C VAL A 141 -12.60 -6.25 5.46
N LYS A 142 -13.83 -6.74 5.65
CA LYS A 142 -14.10 -8.13 6.02
C LYS A 142 -14.70 -8.86 4.82
N VAL A 143 -14.08 -9.94 4.39
CA VAL A 143 -14.51 -10.74 3.24
C VAL A 143 -15.07 -12.06 3.74
N ALA A 144 -16.35 -12.32 3.46
CA ALA A 144 -17.04 -13.52 3.94
C ALA A 144 -16.59 -14.77 3.16
N ALA A 145 -16.46 -14.68 1.84
CA ALA A 145 -15.97 -15.76 0.98
C ALA A 145 -14.81 -15.25 0.12
N GLY A 146 -13.67 -15.90 0.22
CA GLY A 146 -12.45 -15.50 -0.50
C GLY A 146 -12.53 -15.74 -1.99
N GLY A 147 -11.83 -14.88 -2.75
CA GLY A 147 -11.80 -14.86 -4.21
C GLY A 147 -10.43 -15.16 -4.82
N CYS A 148 -9.46 -15.57 -4.03
CA CYS A 148 -8.13 -15.93 -4.55
C CYS A 148 -7.63 -17.28 -4.07
#